data_3c266338bc1fada94cbe30f0844e4576
#
_entry.id   3c266338bc1fada94cbe30f0844e4576
#
_cell.length_a   1.000
_cell.length_b   1.000
_cell.length_c   1.000
_cell.angle_alpha   90.00
_cell.angle_beta   90.00
_cell.angle_gamma   90.00
#
_symmetry.space_group_name_H-M   'P 1'
#
loop_
_entity.id
_entity.type
_entity.pdbx_description
1 polymer ?
#
loop_
_entity_poly.entity_id
_entity_poly.type
_entity_poly.pdbx_seq_one_letter_code
_entity_poly.pdbx_strand_id
1 'polypeptide(L)'
;GLNSFDFEFRLGASYDEVARRQVETASFEIPDNMTDEEFIAQLKSQRASILYTENEDSVAESFERVVGDDTYLFSYIRLKDGSLFQAFTDITEQKRRESELQRLSDGINSISNGLVFWDENQNLVFCNAVATEFSKKQGFDMRPGVNRLDMRKQFIATGMRPGESGKEGLTENDIQQQLMKVGTTEREQVYSDGTVLLFSDKTFPDGSVISVYTDITERKKREETNSRLTQALERIPNQVMFWDKRGQLILANEKSRKFQSEYGFSMSPGANRLDMRKNLIEKGMINLGETATAPDRWQEELKKLQENGYSERERVFSNGTVLLFSDTLLPDGSVINFATDITERKKREETNRRLTDALEQIPNGMSFWDTDGGLIQANKKARNLWKSFGIDLAPGQTRAEMREMMLEKNAVILAEGKSKEQQKAEREKFWQELKSDEVRETEFTNGITVSFTTTRLTDGSTVVFGTDITERKKREVVNNRLNEAIEMIQNGVMFWDKDNKLILANQIARDFQSQHGFDLVPGVHRSEMRKAMVAAGLLPKPEVSAEASVEEQRKVLSETGKEI
;
A
#
# COMPACT_ATOMS: atom_id res chain seq x y z
N GLY A 1 -55.52 -58.06 -33.78
CA GLY A 1 -54.44 -57.27 -34.22
C GLY A 1 -53.88 -57.61 -35.58
N LEU A 2 -54.62 -57.57 -36.67
CA LEU A 2 -54.09 -57.69 -38.04
C LEU A 2 -54.55 -56.49 -38.91
N ASN A 3 -54.85 -55.37 -38.25
CA ASN A 3 -55.38 -54.18 -38.93
C ASN A 3 -54.33 -53.09 -39.27
N SER A 4 -53.03 -53.40 -39.21
CA SER A 4 -52.02 -52.45 -39.58
C SER A 4 -51.58 -52.47 -41.03
N PHE A 5 -52.05 -53.47 -41.81
CA PHE A 5 -51.84 -53.52 -43.24
C PHE A 5 -53.16 -53.32 -43.94
N ASP A 6 -53.35 -52.25 -44.63
CA ASP A 6 -54.61 -51.86 -45.27
C ASP A 6 -54.90 -52.66 -46.56
N PHE A 7 -54.47 -53.95 -46.62
CA PHE A 7 -54.79 -54.84 -47.75
C PHE A 7 -54.99 -56.30 -47.32
N GLU A 8 -55.91 -57.01 -48.04
CA GLU A 8 -56.16 -58.41 -47.82
C GLU A 8 -55.15 -59.29 -48.61
N PHE A 9 -54.54 -60.28 -47.91
CA PHE A 9 -53.72 -61.31 -48.50
C PHE A 9 -54.55 -62.29 -49.29
N ARG A 10 -54.36 -62.42 -50.62
CA ARG A 10 -54.99 -63.45 -51.43
C ARG A 10 -54.10 -64.68 -51.54
N LEU A 11 -54.64 -65.87 -51.25
CA LEU A 11 -53.97 -67.14 -51.56
C LEU A 11 -53.63 -67.23 -53.05
N GLY A 12 -52.32 -67.43 -53.35
CA GLY A 12 -51.83 -67.51 -54.73
C GLY A 12 -51.30 -66.20 -55.30
N ALA A 13 -51.36 -65.08 -54.57
CA ALA A 13 -50.70 -63.81 -54.97
C ALA A 13 -49.19 -63.98 -55.09
N SER A 14 -48.57 -63.39 -56.11
CA SER A 14 -47.12 -63.39 -56.26
C SER A 14 -46.52 -62.43 -55.25
N TYR A 15 -45.24 -62.65 -54.89
CA TYR A 15 -44.52 -61.73 -54.02
C TYR A 15 -44.43 -60.32 -54.61
N ASP A 16 -44.28 -60.21 -55.91
CA ASP A 16 -44.29 -58.95 -56.67
C ASP A 16 -45.60 -58.18 -56.44
N GLU A 17 -46.73 -58.91 -56.49
CA GLU A 17 -48.04 -58.32 -56.27
C GLU A 17 -48.16 -57.80 -54.83
N VAL A 18 -47.67 -58.59 -53.89
CA VAL A 18 -47.66 -58.23 -52.45
C VAL A 18 -46.74 -57.03 -52.19
N ALA A 19 -45.52 -57.03 -52.74
CA ALA A 19 -44.57 -55.94 -52.56
C ALA A 19 -45.07 -54.61 -53.15
N ARG A 20 -45.65 -54.65 -54.38
CA ARG A 20 -46.27 -53.47 -55.01
C ARG A 20 -47.41 -52.93 -54.17
N ARG A 21 -48.25 -53.81 -53.70
CA ARG A 21 -49.41 -53.42 -52.88
C ARG A 21 -49.03 -52.82 -51.54
N GLN A 22 -47.98 -53.34 -50.96
CA GLN A 22 -47.39 -52.77 -49.71
C GLN A 22 -46.81 -51.36 -49.89
N VAL A 23 -46.22 -51.10 -51.03
CA VAL A 23 -45.73 -49.76 -51.42
C VAL A 23 -46.90 -48.83 -51.74
N GLU A 24 -47.88 -49.28 -52.56
CA GLU A 24 -49.08 -48.51 -52.93
C GLU A 24 -49.95 -48.11 -51.70
N THR A 25 -49.96 -48.90 -50.69
CA THR A 25 -50.75 -48.66 -49.46
C THR A 25 -49.93 -47.88 -48.39
N ALA A 26 -48.76 -47.36 -48.79
CA ALA A 26 -47.83 -46.67 -47.88
C ALA A 26 -47.53 -47.45 -46.56
N SER A 27 -47.63 -48.82 -46.68
CA SER A 27 -47.31 -49.69 -45.53
C SER A 27 -45.83 -49.67 -45.13
N PHE A 28 -44.96 -49.00 -45.90
CA PHE A 28 -43.53 -48.82 -45.59
C PHE A 28 -43.14 -47.39 -45.81
N GLU A 29 -42.31 -46.86 -44.96
CA GLU A 29 -41.56 -45.62 -45.25
C GLU A 29 -40.46 -45.92 -46.26
N ILE A 30 -40.57 -45.32 -47.45
CA ILE A 30 -39.54 -45.40 -48.47
C ILE A 30 -38.51 -44.31 -48.17
N PRO A 31 -37.21 -44.64 -48.14
CA PRO A 31 -36.19 -43.63 -47.93
C PRO A 31 -36.26 -42.51 -49.00
N ASP A 32 -36.13 -41.24 -48.57
CA ASP A 32 -36.24 -40.05 -49.46
C ASP A 32 -35.34 -40.07 -50.71
N ASN A 33 -34.31 -40.91 -50.72
CA ASN A 33 -33.37 -41.09 -51.80
C ASN A 33 -33.67 -42.28 -52.72
N MET A 34 -34.85 -42.90 -52.63
CA MET A 34 -35.20 -44.14 -53.32
C MET A 34 -36.61 -44.03 -53.92
N THR A 35 -36.74 -44.47 -55.16
CA THR A 35 -38.05 -44.56 -55.82
C THR A 35 -38.79 -45.83 -55.39
N ASP A 36 -40.12 -45.85 -55.54
CA ASP A 36 -40.97 -47.01 -55.25
C ASP A 36 -40.45 -48.28 -55.97
N GLU A 37 -40.05 -48.18 -57.22
CA GLU A 37 -39.49 -49.28 -58.02
C GLU A 37 -38.15 -49.77 -57.51
N GLU A 38 -37.26 -48.87 -57.09
CA GLU A 38 -35.97 -49.21 -56.48
C GLU A 38 -36.18 -49.89 -55.11
N PHE A 39 -37.13 -49.41 -54.33
CA PHE A 39 -37.48 -50.04 -53.06
C PHE A 39 -38.06 -51.43 -53.23
N ILE A 40 -39.00 -51.65 -54.20
CA ILE A 40 -39.48 -52.94 -54.56
C ILE A 40 -38.35 -53.86 -55.03
N ALA A 41 -37.47 -53.39 -55.85
CA ALA A 41 -36.26 -54.12 -56.29
C ALA A 41 -35.36 -54.53 -55.12
N GLN A 42 -35.20 -53.66 -54.14
CA GLN A 42 -34.43 -53.93 -52.90
C GLN A 42 -35.14 -55.06 -52.07
N LEU A 43 -36.48 -55.00 -51.92
CA LEU A 43 -37.22 -56.00 -51.21
C LEU A 43 -37.09 -57.38 -51.89
N LYS A 44 -37.08 -57.40 -53.24
CA LYS A 44 -36.86 -58.61 -54.02
C LYS A 44 -35.44 -59.15 -53.87
N SER A 45 -34.46 -58.27 -53.91
CA SER A 45 -33.05 -58.62 -53.72
C SER A 45 -32.78 -59.18 -52.31
N GLN A 46 -33.36 -58.61 -51.28
CA GLN A 46 -33.29 -59.16 -49.90
C GLN A 46 -33.91 -60.52 -49.80
N ARG A 47 -35.05 -60.72 -50.41
CA ARG A 47 -35.69 -62.05 -50.46
C ARG A 47 -34.88 -63.07 -51.27
N ALA A 48 -34.28 -62.63 -52.40
CA ALA A 48 -33.45 -63.49 -53.25
C ALA A 48 -32.18 -63.91 -52.50
N SER A 49 -31.56 -63.04 -51.74
CA SER A 49 -30.37 -63.37 -50.93
C SER A 49 -30.67 -64.50 -49.92
N ILE A 50 -31.88 -64.52 -49.35
CA ILE A 50 -32.33 -65.58 -48.42
C ILE A 50 -32.63 -66.85 -49.16
N LEU A 51 -33.24 -66.77 -50.34
CA LEU A 51 -33.66 -67.91 -51.13
C LEU A 51 -32.53 -68.65 -51.85
N TYR A 52 -31.45 -67.95 -52.19
CA TYR A 52 -30.39 -68.50 -53.04
C TYR A 52 -29.04 -68.63 -52.32
N THR A 53 -28.98 -68.59 -50.97
CA THR A 53 -27.83 -68.97 -50.19
C THR A 53 -27.49 -70.44 -50.36
N GLU A 54 -26.22 -70.78 -50.66
CA GLU A 54 -25.73 -72.13 -50.93
C GLU A 54 -25.63 -73.05 -49.69
N ASN A 55 -26.02 -72.61 -48.51
CA ASN A 55 -25.96 -73.41 -47.29
C ASN A 55 -27.26 -74.23 -47.13
N GLU A 56 -27.12 -75.59 -47.05
CA GLU A 56 -28.21 -76.53 -46.86
C GLU A 56 -28.94 -76.49 -45.49
N ASP A 57 -28.40 -75.74 -44.50
CA ASP A 57 -29.07 -75.56 -43.21
C ASP A 57 -29.97 -74.31 -43.23
N SER A 58 -31.09 -74.41 -42.59
CA SER A 58 -32.13 -73.38 -42.48
C SER A 58 -31.51 -72.05 -42.04
N VAL A 59 -31.37 -71.12 -42.94
CA VAL A 59 -30.86 -69.76 -42.65
C VAL A 59 -32.06 -68.95 -42.12
N ALA A 60 -31.96 -68.48 -40.88
CA ALA A 60 -32.93 -67.56 -40.30
C ALA A 60 -32.29 -66.13 -40.35
N GLU A 61 -32.87 -65.26 -41.12
CA GLU A 61 -32.50 -63.81 -41.12
C GLU A 61 -33.67 -63.04 -40.49
N SER A 62 -33.31 -62.10 -39.65
CA SER A 62 -34.27 -61.18 -39.02
C SER A 62 -33.81 -59.73 -39.21
N PHE A 63 -34.74 -58.87 -39.54
CA PHE A 63 -34.52 -57.45 -39.62
C PHE A 63 -35.71 -56.65 -39.09
N GLU A 64 -35.42 -55.52 -38.52
CA GLU A 64 -36.40 -54.57 -38.00
C GLU A 64 -36.90 -53.69 -39.15
N ARG A 65 -38.19 -53.38 -39.15
CA ARG A 65 -38.81 -52.47 -40.09
C ARG A 65 -39.87 -51.63 -39.42
N VAL A 66 -39.86 -50.33 -39.69
CA VAL A 66 -40.91 -49.40 -39.28
C VAL A 66 -42.03 -49.41 -40.28
N VAL A 67 -43.22 -49.53 -39.82
CA VAL A 67 -44.45 -49.53 -40.63
C VAL A 67 -45.44 -48.58 -39.98
N GLY A 68 -45.54 -47.33 -40.52
CA GLY A 68 -46.28 -46.28 -39.88
C GLY A 68 -45.60 -45.91 -38.52
N ASP A 69 -46.37 -45.88 -37.45
CA ASP A 69 -45.87 -45.59 -36.10
C ASP A 69 -45.36 -46.83 -35.35
N ASP A 70 -45.43 -48.02 -35.97
CA ASP A 70 -45.09 -49.26 -35.31
C ASP A 70 -43.85 -49.92 -35.89
N THR A 71 -43.08 -50.64 -35.05
CA THR A 71 -41.88 -51.36 -35.44
C THR A 71 -42.06 -52.84 -35.36
N TYR A 72 -41.80 -53.51 -36.47
CA TYR A 72 -41.97 -54.99 -36.55
C TYR A 72 -40.60 -55.63 -36.81
N LEU A 73 -40.37 -56.77 -36.12
CA LEU A 73 -39.26 -57.68 -36.41
C LEU A 73 -39.76 -58.73 -37.41
N PHE A 74 -39.25 -58.65 -38.61
CA PHE A 74 -39.54 -59.66 -39.67
C PHE A 74 -38.46 -60.74 -39.61
N SER A 75 -38.87 -61.97 -39.48
CA SER A 75 -38.02 -63.17 -39.48
C SER A 75 -38.34 -64.04 -40.67
N TYR A 76 -37.37 -64.40 -41.43
CA TYR A 76 -37.50 -65.29 -42.58
C TYR A 76 -36.70 -66.55 -42.32
N ILE A 77 -37.34 -67.69 -42.58
CA ILE A 77 -36.79 -69.04 -42.41
C ILE A 77 -36.97 -69.79 -43.72
N ARG A 78 -35.89 -70.18 -44.36
CA ARG A 78 -35.95 -71.06 -45.54
C ARG A 78 -36.16 -72.53 -45.05
N LEU A 79 -37.15 -73.17 -45.56
CA LEU A 79 -37.48 -74.60 -45.27
C LEU A 79 -36.68 -75.49 -46.24
N LYS A 80 -36.52 -76.79 -45.87
CA LYS A 80 -35.75 -77.76 -46.65
C LYS A 80 -36.35 -78.05 -48.03
N ASP A 81 -37.65 -77.81 -48.25
CA ASP A 81 -38.32 -77.93 -49.55
C ASP A 81 -38.16 -76.67 -50.42
N GLY A 82 -37.38 -75.69 -50.00
CA GLY A 82 -37.16 -74.41 -50.72
C GLY A 82 -38.22 -73.35 -50.45
N SER A 83 -39.26 -73.66 -49.67
CA SER A 83 -40.28 -72.67 -49.29
C SER A 83 -39.77 -71.72 -48.24
N LEU A 84 -40.30 -70.49 -48.19
CA LEU A 84 -39.94 -69.46 -47.27
C LEU A 84 -41.05 -69.25 -46.26
N PHE A 85 -40.71 -69.42 -44.98
CA PHE A 85 -41.62 -69.06 -43.88
C PHE A 85 -41.25 -67.64 -43.44
N GLN A 86 -42.23 -66.76 -43.35
CA GLN A 86 -42.07 -65.39 -42.85
C GLN A 86 -42.97 -65.23 -41.62
N ALA A 87 -42.37 -64.75 -40.58
CA ALA A 87 -43.08 -64.33 -39.36
C ALA A 87 -42.77 -62.85 -39.09
N PHE A 88 -43.66 -62.17 -38.49
CA PHE A 88 -43.41 -60.82 -37.99
C PHE A 88 -43.92 -60.73 -36.56
N THR A 89 -43.14 -59.95 -35.75
CA THR A 89 -43.45 -59.70 -34.34
C THR A 89 -43.53 -58.24 -34.14
N ASP A 90 -44.56 -57.72 -33.54
CA ASP A 90 -44.66 -56.34 -33.12
C ASP A 90 -43.68 -56.10 -31.95
N ILE A 91 -42.71 -55.29 -32.14
CA ILE A 91 -41.70 -54.89 -31.13
C ILE A 91 -41.80 -53.41 -30.80
N THR A 92 -42.89 -52.74 -31.16
CA THR A 92 -43.07 -51.27 -30.98
C THR A 92 -42.92 -50.88 -29.54
N GLU A 93 -43.61 -51.58 -28.63
CA GLU A 93 -43.55 -51.26 -27.21
C GLU A 93 -42.17 -51.51 -26.63
N GLN A 94 -41.46 -52.53 -27.07
CA GLN A 94 -40.06 -52.78 -26.69
C GLN A 94 -39.14 -51.63 -27.17
N LYS A 95 -39.26 -51.24 -28.41
CA LYS A 95 -38.47 -50.13 -28.97
C LYS A 95 -38.76 -48.78 -28.31
N ARG A 96 -40.04 -48.51 -28.03
CA ARG A 96 -40.43 -47.31 -27.27
C ARG A 96 -39.78 -47.30 -25.89
N ARG A 97 -39.83 -48.42 -25.18
CA ARG A 97 -39.16 -48.55 -23.86
C ARG A 97 -37.64 -48.39 -23.97
N GLU A 98 -36.99 -49.03 -24.94
CA GLU A 98 -35.54 -48.88 -25.20
C GLU A 98 -35.19 -47.43 -25.48
N SER A 99 -35.95 -46.74 -26.35
CA SER A 99 -35.74 -45.32 -26.68
C SER A 99 -35.98 -44.40 -25.48
N GLU A 100 -37.00 -44.69 -24.68
CA GLU A 100 -37.29 -43.94 -23.45
C GLU A 100 -36.18 -44.10 -22.42
N LEU A 101 -35.70 -45.32 -22.18
CA LEU A 101 -34.56 -45.58 -21.30
C LEU A 101 -33.28 -44.90 -21.80
N GLN A 102 -33.05 -44.93 -23.12
CA GLN A 102 -31.90 -44.25 -23.71
C GLN A 102 -31.99 -42.73 -23.50
N ARG A 103 -33.17 -42.12 -23.76
CA ARG A 103 -33.39 -40.68 -23.52
C ARG A 103 -33.20 -40.31 -22.04
N LEU A 104 -33.67 -41.14 -21.11
CA LEU A 104 -33.45 -40.92 -19.68
C LEU A 104 -31.96 -41.03 -19.33
N SER A 105 -31.25 -42.01 -19.87
CA SER A 105 -29.80 -42.16 -19.68
C SER A 105 -29.02 -40.99 -20.24
N ASP A 106 -29.34 -40.53 -21.45
CA ASP A 106 -28.71 -39.36 -22.07
C ASP A 106 -29.00 -38.07 -21.27
N GLY A 107 -30.24 -37.91 -20.80
CA GLY A 107 -30.65 -36.82 -19.91
C GLY A 107 -29.83 -36.79 -18.61
N ILE A 108 -29.67 -37.93 -17.95
CA ILE A 108 -28.88 -38.04 -16.72
C ILE A 108 -27.39 -37.79 -16.99
N ASN A 109 -26.87 -38.25 -18.11
CA ASN A 109 -25.45 -38.00 -18.50
C ASN A 109 -25.18 -36.55 -18.92
N SER A 110 -26.20 -35.79 -19.32
CA SER A 110 -26.09 -34.36 -19.64
C SER A 110 -26.02 -33.45 -18.41
N ILE A 111 -26.34 -33.96 -17.22
CA ILE A 111 -26.28 -33.23 -15.96
C ILE A 111 -24.80 -32.98 -15.64
N SER A 112 -24.45 -31.70 -15.36
CA SER A 112 -23.08 -31.28 -15.00
C SER A 112 -22.64 -31.75 -13.61
N ASN A 113 -23.55 -32.25 -12.80
CA ASN A 113 -23.25 -32.79 -11.48
C ASN A 113 -23.01 -34.31 -11.56
N GLY A 114 -22.09 -34.80 -10.73
CA GLY A 114 -21.96 -36.26 -10.58
C GLY A 114 -23.15 -36.84 -9.84
N LEU A 115 -23.73 -37.89 -10.40
CA LEU A 115 -24.86 -38.60 -9.82
C LEU A 115 -24.50 -40.07 -9.64
N VAL A 116 -24.74 -40.61 -8.44
CA VAL A 116 -24.45 -41.98 -8.07
C VAL A 116 -25.63 -42.55 -7.30
N PHE A 117 -26.07 -43.74 -7.68
CA PHE A 117 -27.15 -44.46 -7.01
C PHE A 117 -26.63 -45.76 -6.41
N TRP A 118 -26.89 -45.97 -5.13
CA TRP A 118 -26.51 -47.13 -4.32
C TRP A 118 -27.74 -47.91 -3.87
N ASP A 119 -27.68 -49.26 -3.91
CA ASP A 119 -28.73 -50.10 -3.37
C ASP A 119 -28.75 -50.08 -1.81
N GLU A 120 -29.70 -50.84 -1.23
CA GLU A 120 -29.82 -50.99 0.22
C GLU A 120 -28.57 -51.60 0.88
N ASN A 121 -27.76 -52.34 0.11
CA ASN A 121 -26.51 -52.96 0.55
C ASN A 121 -25.30 -52.08 0.27
N GLN A 122 -25.51 -50.82 -0.17
CA GLN A 122 -24.47 -49.84 -0.53
C GLN A 122 -23.62 -50.27 -1.75
N ASN A 123 -24.15 -51.11 -2.64
CA ASN A 123 -23.52 -51.44 -3.90
C ASN A 123 -23.94 -50.46 -4.98
N LEU A 124 -23.01 -50.10 -5.87
CA LEU A 124 -23.29 -49.23 -6.99
C LEU A 124 -24.28 -49.85 -7.96
N VAL A 125 -25.38 -49.18 -8.16
CA VAL A 125 -26.40 -49.54 -9.17
C VAL A 125 -26.13 -48.78 -10.46
N PHE A 126 -25.93 -47.49 -10.33
CA PHE A 126 -25.76 -46.58 -11.48
C PHE A 126 -24.90 -45.36 -11.11
N CYS A 127 -24.14 -44.89 -12.06
CA CYS A 127 -23.49 -43.56 -12.00
C CYS A 127 -23.48 -42.91 -13.39
N ASN A 128 -23.62 -41.61 -13.45
CA ASN A 128 -23.55 -40.87 -14.72
C ASN A 128 -22.13 -40.68 -15.21
N ALA A 129 -21.97 -40.17 -16.42
CA ALA A 129 -20.67 -39.93 -17.05
C ALA A 129 -19.75 -39.04 -16.22
N VAL A 130 -20.27 -37.96 -15.59
CA VAL A 130 -19.50 -37.05 -14.72
C VAL A 130 -18.93 -37.79 -13.51
N ALA A 131 -19.72 -38.64 -12.88
CA ALA A 131 -19.28 -39.45 -11.74
C ALA A 131 -18.21 -40.46 -12.15
N THR A 132 -18.40 -41.12 -13.28
CA THR A 132 -17.43 -42.08 -13.83
C THR A 132 -16.10 -41.39 -14.16
N GLU A 133 -16.13 -40.25 -14.84
CA GLU A 133 -14.92 -39.50 -15.23
C GLU A 133 -14.14 -38.99 -14.01
N PHE A 134 -14.85 -38.43 -13.03
CA PHE A 134 -14.23 -37.99 -11.77
C PHE A 134 -13.53 -39.16 -11.06
N SER A 135 -14.22 -40.28 -10.88
CA SER A 135 -13.64 -41.45 -10.21
C SER A 135 -12.44 -42.02 -10.95
N LYS A 136 -12.49 -42.07 -12.29
CA LYS A 136 -11.35 -42.47 -13.12
C LYS A 136 -10.12 -41.55 -12.94
N LYS A 137 -10.32 -40.26 -12.90
CA LYS A 137 -9.25 -39.29 -12.62
C LYS A 137 -8.60 -39.52 -11.26
N GLN A 138 -9.40 -40.01 -10.30
CA GLN A 138 -8.93 -40.37 -8.96
C GLN A 138 -8.40 -41.82 -8.87
N GLY A 139 -8.25 -42.53 -9.99
CA GLY A 139 -7.69 -43.88 -10.05
C GLY A 139 -8.66 -44.98 -9.62
N PHE A 140 -9.97 -44.70 -9.64
CA PHE A 140 -10.99 -45.64 -9.27
C PHE A 140 -12.00 -45.91 -10.42
N ASP A 141 -12.32 -47.17 -10.67
CA ASP A 141 -13.26 -47.56 -11.71
C ASP A 141 -14.66 -47.88 -11.12
N MET A 142 -15.60 -47.01 -11.40
CA MET A 142 -17.00 -47.13 -10.96
C MET A 142 -17.76 -48.09 -11.85
N ARG A 143 -17.93 -49.33 -11.38
CA ARG A 143 -18.72 -50.36 -12.07
C ARG A 143 -19.91 -50.79 -11.22
N PRO A 144 -21.06 -51.12 -11.81
CA PRO A 144 -22.18 -51.71 -11.07
C PRO A 144 -21.72 -52.87 -10.18
N GLY A 145 -22.21 -52.92 -8.95
CA GLY A 145 -21.84 -53.89 -7.93
C GLY A 145 -20.64 -53.50 -7.03
N VAL A 146 -19.92 -52.43 -7.32
CA VAL A 146 -18.85 -51.89 -6.42
C VAL A 146 -19.48 -51.41 -5.13
N ASN A 147 -18.91 -51.84 -3.97
CA ASN A 147 -19.39 -51.40 -2.68
C ASN A 147 -18.88 -50.03 -2.28
N ARG A 148 -19.74 -49.16 -1.78
CA ARG A 148 -19.48 -47.77 -1.40
C ARG A 148 -18.41 -47.66 -0.33
N LEU A 149 -18.40 -48.57 0.66
CA LEU A 149 -17.40 -48.56 1.74
C LEU A 149 -16.01 -48.93 1.23
N ASP A 150 -15.95 -49.92 0.32
CA ASP A 150 -14.66 -50.35 -0.25
C ASP A 150 -14.08 -49.28 -1.16
N MET A 151 -14.91 -48.60 -1.95
CA MET A 151 -14.50 -47.42 -2.70
C MET A 151 -13.89 -46.35 -1.79
N ARG A 152 -14.51 -46.05 -0.66
CA ARG A 152 -14.01 -45.05 0.29
C ARG A 152 -12.70 -45.46 0.95
N LYS A 153 -12.57 -46.72 1.37
CA LYS A 153 -11.31 -47.26 1.90
C LYS A 153 -10.18 -47.09 0.89
N GLN A 154 -10.45 -47.31 -0.38
CA GLN A 154 -9.45 -47.12 -1.43
C GLN A 154 -9.05 -45.65 -1.61
N PHE A 155 -10.00 -44.72 -1.60
CA PHE A 155 -9.69 -43.29 -1.66
C PHE A 155 -8.84 -42.81 -0.47
N ILE A 156 -9.05 -43.36 0.72
CA ILE A 156 -8.21 -43.09 1.89
C ILE A 156 -6.82 -43.72 1.72
N ALA A 157 -6.74 -44.98 1.29
CA ALA A 157 -5.50 -45.72 1.12
C ALA A 157 -4.57 -45.09 0.04
N THR A 158 -5.18 -44.51 -1.01
CA THR A 158 -4.44 -43.80 -2.07
C THR A 158 -4.06 -42.37 -1.69
N GLY A 159 -4.41 -41.90 -0.49
CA GLY A 159 -4.17 -40.52 -0.05
C GLY A 159 -5.01 -39.47 -0.77
N MET A 160 -5.96 -39.87 -1.60
CA MET A 160 -6.83 -38.97 -2.33
C MET A 160 -7.84 -38.25 -1.41
N ARG A 161 -8.19 -38.90 -0.32
CA ARG A 161 -8.99 -38.33 0.74
C ARG A 161 -8.16 -38.29 2.01
N PRO A 162 -8.01 -37.14 2.69
CA PRO A 162 -7.33 -37.10 3.98
C PRO A 162 -8.05 -38.07 4.93
N GLY A 163 -7.29 -38.96 5.55
CA GLY A 163 -7.81 -39.85 6.57
C GLY A 163 -8.41 -39.04 7.72
N GLU A 164 -9.34 -39.64 8.45
CA GLU A 164 -10.05 -39.02 9.58
C GLU A 164 -9.14 -38.71 10.79
N SER A 165 -8.10 -37.96 10.61
CA SER A 165 -7.27 -37.46 11.71
C SER A 165 -7.65 -36.02 12.04
N GLY A 166 -8.70 -35.91 12.84
CA GLY A 166 -8.91 -34.78 13.75
C GLY A 166 -9.10 -33.41 13.14
N LYS A 167 -10.32 -33.05 12.82
CA LYS A 167 -11.09 -31.86 13.20
C LYS A 167 -12.29 -31.68 12.25
N GLU A 168 -13.48 -31.69 12.83
CA GLU A 168 -14.75 -31.19 12.26
C GLU A 168 -15.30 -31.91 11.00
N GLY A 169 -15.12 -33.23 10.84
CA GLY A 169 -15.87 -34.01 9.88
C GLY A 169 -16.69 -35.06 10.62
N LEU A 170 -18.00 -35.09 10.37
CA LEU A 170 -18.87 -36.22 10.79
C LEU A 170 -18.19 -37.52 10.35
N THR A 171 -18.07 -38.49 11.28
CA THR A 171 -17.55 -39.82 10.95
C THR A 171 -18.54 -40.48 9.96
N GLU A 172 -18.08 -41.50 9.25
CA GLU A 172 -18.95 -42.30 8.33
C GLU A 172 -20.20 -42.80 9.03
N ASN A 173 -20.05 -43.26 10.29
CA ASN A 173 -21.17 -43.68 11.14
C ASN A 173 -22.12 -42.51 11.46
N ASP A 174 -21.61 -41.32 11.68
CA ASP A 174 -22.43 -40.14 11.95
C ASP A 174 -23.23 -39.73 10.72
N ILE A 175 -22.61 -39.78 9.53
CA ILE A 175 -23.27 -39.48 8.25
C ILE A 175 -24.35 -40.51 7.98
N GLN A 176 -24.08 -41.80 8.20
CA GLN A 176 -25.03 -42.87 7.98
C GLN A 176 -26.18 -42.84 8.99
N GLN A 177 -25.90 -42.53 10.26
CA GLN A 177 -26.92 -42.32 11.28
C GLN A 177 -27.79 -41.08 11.00
N GLN A 178 -27.16 -40.01 10.51
CA GLN A 178 -27.85 -38.78 10.16
C GLN A 178 -28.71 -38.96 8.90
N LEU A 179 -28.22 -39.67 7.88
CA LEU A 179 -29.00 -40.09 6.70
C LEU A 179 -30.20 -40.92 7.08
N MET A 180 -30.05 -41.88 7.98
CA MET A 180 -31.15 -42.71 8.47
C MET A 180 -32.18 -41.92 9.30
N LYS A 181 -31.77 -40.88 10.02
CA LYS A 181 -32.66 -40.06 10.85
C LYS A 181 -33.38 -38.95 10.09
N VAL A 182 -32.70 -38.28 9.15
CA VAL A 182 -33.17 -37.03 8.49
C VAL A 182 -33.51 -37.26 7.03
N GLY A 183 -33.09 -38.39 6.45
CA GLY A 183 -33.32 -38.74 5.05
C GLY A 183 -32.49 -37.97 4.03
N THR A 184 -31.81 -36.88 4.43
CA THR A 184 -30.96 -36.08 3.57
C THR A 184 -29.74 -35.56 4.32
N THR A 185 -28.58 -35.48 3.68
CA THR A 185 -27.39 -34.83 4.24
C THR A 185 -26.67 -34.03 3.17
N GLU A 186 -26.07 -32.90 3.59
CA GLU A 186 -25.14 -32.16 2.76
C GLU A 186 -23.76 -32.08 3.45
N ARG A 187 -22.71 -32.26 2.68
CA ARG A 187 -21.33 -32.12 3.17
C ARG A 187 -20.36 -31.67 2.08
N GLU A 188 -19.38 -30.91 2.46
CA GLU A 188 -18.24 -30.57 1.60
C GLU A 188 -17.11 -31.58 1.82
N GLN A 189 -16.50 -32.00 0.74
CA GLN A 189 -15.32 -32.87 0.76
C GLN A 189 -14.18 -32.25 -0.04
N VAL A 190 -13.03 -32.10 0.61
CA VAL A 190 -11.81 -31.63 -0.04
C VAL A 190 -10.94 -32.84 -0.41
N TYR A 191 -10.46 -32.88 -1.63
CA TYR A 191 -9.56 -33.90 -2.15
C TYR A 191 -8.11 -33.40 -2.15
N SER A 192 -7.15 -34.32 -2.20
CA SER A 192 -5.72 -33.98 -2.15
C SER A 192 -5.22 -33.17 -3.35
N ASP A 193 -5.91 -33.25 -4.47
CA ASP A 193 -5.64 -32.44 -5.68
C ASP A 193 -6.22 -31.00 -5.59
N GLY A 194 -6.85 -30.67 -4.46
CA GLY A 194 -7.48 -29.37 -4.22
C GLY A 194 -8.91 -29.27 -4.74
N THR A 195 -9.49 -30.33 -5.31
CA THR A 195 -10.89 -30.37 -5.71
C THR A 195 -11.80 -30.34 -4.48
N VAL A 196 -12.82 -29.51 -4.50
CA VAL A 196 -13.84 -29.42 -3.45
C VAL A 196 -15.21 -29.80 -4.01
N LEU A 197 -15.77 -30.91 -3.53
CA LEU A 197 -17.10 -31.38 -3.91
C LEU A 197 -18.10 -31.14 -2.80
N LEU A 198 -19.27 -30.63 -3.15
CA LEU A 198 -20.44 -30.56 -2.30
C LEU A 198 -21.29 -31.79 -2.58
N PHE A 199 -21.41 -32.70 -1.63
CA PHE A 199 -22.26 -33.89 -1.70
C PHE A 199 -23.61 -33.58 -1.07
N SER A 200 -24.68 -33.99 -1.78
CA SER A 200 -26.03 -34.07 -1.26
C SER A 200 -26.51 -35.52 -1.38
N ASP A 201 -26.65 -36.18 -0.27
CA ASP A 201 -27.11 -37.58 -0.21
C ASP A 201 -28.58 -37.64 0.24
N LYS A 202 -29.39 -38.47 -0.42
CA LYS A 202 -30.78 -38.73 -0.05
C LYS A 202 -30.99 -40.22 0.07
N THR A 203 -31.56 -40.65 1.20
CA THR A 203 -31.93 -42.05 1.42
C THR A 203 -33.42 -42.28 1.11
N PHE A 204 -33.72 -43.38 0.44
CA PHE A 204 -35.07 -43.83 0.17
C PHE A 204 -35.57 -44.80 1.26
N PRO A 205 -36.89 -45.06 1.34
CA PRO A 205 -37.48 -45.97 2.37
C PRO A 205 -36.97 -47.41 2.33
N ASP A 206 -36.49 -47.86 1.17
CA ASP A 206 -35.89 -49.19 0.98
C ASP A 206 -34.43 -49.28 1.43
N GLY A 207 -33.83 -48.15 1.89
CA GLY A 207 -32.44 -48.08 2.30
C GLY A 207 -31.45 -47.70 1.18
N SER A 208 -31.93 -47.62 -0.06
CA SER A 208 -31.09 -47.15 -1.18
C SER A 208 -30.73 -45.66 -1.03
N VAL A 209 -29.64 -45.24 -1.65
CA VAL A 209 -29.13 -43.87 -1.53
C VAL A 209 -28.82 -43.28 -2.90
N ILE A 210 -29.31 -42.08 -3.14
CA ILE A 210 -28.85 -41.26 -4.24
C ILE A 210 -27.86 -40.20 -3.71
N SER A 211 -26.70 -40.13 -4.31
CA SER A 211 -25.67 -39.14 -4.02
C SER A 211 -25.50 -38.23 -5.24
N VAL A 212 -25.75 -36.96 -5.04
CA VAL A 212 -25.41 -35.92 -6.04
C VAL A 212 -24.23 -35.11 -5.53
N TYR A 213 -23.26 -34.87 -6.36
CA TYR A 213 -22.17 -33.95 -5.99
C TYR A 213 -21.90 -32.93 -7.07
N THR A 214 -21.59 -31.74 -6.59
CA THR A 214 -21.29 -30.57 -7.41
C THR A 214 -19.83 -30.13 -7.14
N ASP A 215 -19.05 -29.89 -8.19
CA ASP A 215 -17.75 -29.29 -8.05
C ASP A 215 -17.91 -27.79 -7.70
N ILE A 216 -17.50 -27.45 -6.51
CA ILE A 216 -17.53 -26.08 -5.98
C ILE A 216 -16.13 -25.49 -5.81
N THR A 217 -15.11 -26.10 -6.41
CA THR A 217 -13.70 -25.69 -6.28
C THR A 217 -13.49 -24.24 -6.65
N GLU A 218 -14.00 -23.82 -7.82
CA GLU A 218 -13.86 -22.44 -8.26
C GLU A 218 -14.63 -21.44 -7.38
N ARG A 219 -15.79 -21.85 -6.87
CA ARG A 219 -16.55 -21.04 -5.90
C ARG A 219 -15.75 -20.84 -4.62
N LYS A 220 -15.19 -21.93 -4.07
CA LYS A 220 -14.37 -21.87 -2.84
C LYS A 220 -13.11 -21.05 -3.03
N LYS A 221 -12.39 -21.20 -4.14
CA LYS A 221 -11.22 -20.37 -4.47
C LYS A 221 -11.57 -18.87 -4.53
N ARG A 222 -12.72 -18.54 -5.14
CA ARG A 222 -13.19 -17.14 -5.17
C ARG A 222 -13.56 -16.62 -3.79
N GLU A 223 -14.28 -17.41 -2.98
CA GLU A 223 -14.63 -17.07 -1.61
C GLU A 223 -13.37 -16.84 -0.76
N GLU A 224 -12.39 -17.75 -0.85
CA GLU A 224 -11.12 -17.62 -0.15
C GLU A 224 -10.33 -16.39 -0.62
N THR A 225 -10.23 -16.17 -1.93
CA THR A 225 -9.57 -15.00 -2.50
C THR A 225 -10.22 -13.70 -2.02
N ASN A 226 -11.56 -13.64 -2.06
CA ASN A 226 -12.30 -12.49 -1.57
C ASN A 226 -12.09 -12.26 -0.07
N SER A 227 -12.07 -13.34 0.72
CA SER A 227 -11.77 -13.26 2.15
C SER A 227 -10.37 -12.72 2.41
N ARG A 228 -9.35 -13.23 1.68
CA ARG A 228 -7.96 -12.74 1.78
C ARG A 228 -7.84 -11.28 1.36
N LEU A 229 -8.51 -10.86 0.29
CA LEU A 229 -8.53 -9.47 -0.16
C LEU A 229 -9.18 -8.56 0.89
N THR A 230 -10.30 -8.98 1.46
CA THR A 230 -10.97 -8.23 2.53
C THR A 230 -10.08 -8.10 3.76
N GLN A 231 -9.42 -9.18 4.20
CA GLN A 231 -8.47 -9.13 5.31
C GLN A 231 -7.26 -8.25 5.01
N ALA A 232 -6.77 -8.24 3.78
CA ALA A 232 -5.69 -7.35 3.36
C ALA A 232 -6.11 -5.87 3.44
N LEU A 233 -7.31 -5.54 2.95
CA LEU A 233 -7.87 -4.20 3.05
C LEU A 233 -8.04 -3.74 4.50
N GLU A 234 -8.48 -4.64 5.41
CA GLU A 234 -8.61 -4.32 6.84
C GLU A 234 -7.26 -3.98 7.51
N ARG A 235 -6.16 -4.55 7.03
CA ARG A 235 -4.81 -4.31 7.57
C ARG A 235 -4.08 -3.13 6.97
N ILE A 236 -4.63 -2.49 5.93
CA ILE A 236 -4.03 -1.27 5.36
C ILE A 236 -3.99 -0.17 6.43
N PRO A 237 -2.81 0.46 6.69
CA PRO A 237 -2.67 1.47 7.73
C PRO A 237 -3.39 2.78 7.42
N ASN A 238 -3.78 2.98 6.16
CA ASN A 238 -4.56 4.12 5.71
C ASN A 238 -6.06 3.84 5.78
N GLN A 239 -6.87 4.88 5.86
CA GLN A 239 -8.31 4.74 5.68
C GLN A 239 -8.59 4.41 4.21
N VAL A 240 -9.41 3.40 3.96
CA VAL A 240 -9.84 2.99 2.62
C VAL A 240 -11.36 2.96 2.59
N MET A 241 -11.93 3.65 1.63
CA MET A 241 -13.37 3.71 1.40
C MET A 241 -13.66 3.50 -0.08
N PHE A 242 -14.63 2.66 -0.37
CA PHE A 242 -15.07 2.39 -1.73
C PHE A 242 -16.55 2.77 -1.87
N TRP A 243 -16.83 3.67 -2.81
CA TRP A 243 -18.14 4.27 -3.02
C TRP A 243 -18.65 3.90 -4.41
N ASP A 244 -19.93 3.56 -4.53
CA ASP A 244 -20.56 3.37 -5.83
C ASP A 244 -20.76 4.70 -6.58
N LYS A 245 -21.20 4.61 -7.82
CA LYS A 245 -21.50 5.79 -8.67
C LYS A 245 -22.58 6.72 -8.11
N ARG A 246 -23.37 6.27 -7.13
CA ARG A 246 -24.40 7.08 -6.43
C ARG A 246 -23.86 7.67 -5.12
N GLY A 247 -22.59 7.40 -4.77
CA GLY A 247 -21.98 7.83 -3.53
C GLY A 247 -22.42 7.02 -2.32
N GLN A 248 -22.89 5.77 -2.52
CA GLN A 248 -23.18 4.85 -1.44
C GLN A 248 -21.95 4.01 -1.13
N LEU A 249 -21.70 3.76 0.14
CA LEU A 249 -20.54 3.00 0.61
C LEU A 249 -20.71 1.53 0.23
N ILE A 250 -19.75 1.01 -0.52
CA ILE A 250 -19.61 -0.42 -0.80
C ILE A 250 -18.80 -1.09 0.30
N LEU A 251 -17.65 -0.48 0.66
CA LEU A 251 -16.72 -1.01 1.64
C LEU A 251 -15.96 0.12 2.34
N ALA A 252 -15.70 -0.06 3.62
CA ALA A 252 -14.74 0.73 4.39
C ALA A 252 -13.92 -0.21 5.26
N ASN A 253 -12.60 -0.01 5.34
CA ASN A 253 -11.76 -0.79 6.24
C ASN A 253 -11.92 -0.33 7.71
N GLU A 254 -11.37 -1.11 8.64
CA GLU A 254 -11.46 -0.85 10.08
C GLU A 254 -11.00 0.56 10.46
N LYS A 255 -9.90 1.03 9.88
CA LYS A 255 -9.38 2.40 10.09
C LYS A 255 -10.39 3.47 9.74
N SER A 256 -11.08 3.33 8.60
CA SER A 256 -12.13 4.26 8.18
C SER A 256 -13.34 4.21 9.11
N ARG A 257 -13.80 3.01 9.44
CA ARG A 257 -14.94 2.82 10.35
C ARG A 257 -14.66 3.40 11.72
N LYS A 258 -13.47 3.13 12.30
CA LYS A 258 -13.05 3.66 13.59
C LYS A 258 -13.01 5.18 13.59
N PHE A 259 -12.32 5.79 12.60
CA PHE A 259 -12.23 7.24 12.49
C PHE A 259 -13.62 7.89 12.43
N GLN A 260 -14.52 7.40 11.57
CA GLN A 260 -15.84 8.00 11.41
C GLN A 260 -16.75 7.76 12.63
N SER A 261 -16.61 6.62 13.31
CA SER A 261 -17.38 6.32 14.52
C SER A 261 -17.02 7.25 15.68
N GLU A 262 -15.79 7.70 15.79
CA GLU A 262 -15.35 8.70 16.77
C GLU A 262 -16.13 10.02 16.61
N TYR A 263 -16.63 10.30 15.41
CA TYR A 263 -17.45 11.48 15.11
C TYR A 263 -18.95 11.17 14.97
N GLY A 264 -19.36 9.97 15.38
CA GLY A 264 -20.76 9.56 15.43
C GLY A 264 -21.38 9.21 14.06
N PHE A 265 -20.56 8.88 13.06
CA PHE A 265 -21.03 8.42 11.75
C PHE A 265 -20.76 6.92 11.55
N SER A 266 -21.81 6.16 11.21
CA SER A 266 -21.69 4.73 10.92
C SER A 266 -21.29 4.51 9.46
N MET A 267 -20.17 3.82 9.25
CA MET A 267 -19.66 3.42 7.93
C MET A 267 -20.14 2.02 7.56
N SER A 268 -21.45 1.80 7.60
CA SER A 268 -22.08 0.56 7.12
C SER A 268 -22.25 0.60 5.61
N PRO A 269 -22.22 -0.54 4.90
CA PRO A 269 -22.57 -0.60 3.48
C PRO A 269 -23.90 0.08 3.20
N GLY A 270 -23.97 0.92 2.15
CA GLY A 270 -25.10 1.76 1.83
C GLY A 270 -25.11 3.14 2.50
N ALA A 271 -24.19 3.44 3.43
CA ALA A 271 -24.04 4.80 3.99
C ALA A 271 -23.73 5.81 2.88
N ASN A 272 -24.32 7.01 2.96
CA ASN A 272 -24.16 8.03 1.92
C ASN A 272 -22.93 8.91 2.19
N ARG A 273 -22.11 9.14 1.16
CA ARG A 273 -20.89 9.95 1.23
C ARG A 273 -21.16 11.42 1.58
N LEU A 274 -22.28 11.97 1.11
CA LEU A 274 -22.67 13.35 1.42
C LEU A 274 -23.10 13.50 2.88
N ASP A 275 -23.83 12.51 3.41
CA ASP A 275 -24.27 12.54 4.80
C ASP A 275 -23.08 12.40 5.76
N MET A 276 -22.10 11.57 5.43
CA MET A 276 -20.83 11.50 6.15
C MET A 276 -20.14 12.88 6.22
N ARG A 277 -20.09 13.59 5.11
CA ARG A 277 -19.47 14.93 5.06
C ARG A 277 -20.26 15.96 5.83
N LYS A 278 -21.59 15.96 5.71
CA LYS A 278 -22.47 16.86 6.50
C LYS A 278 -22.24 16.64 7.99
N ASN A 279 -22.20 15.39 8.43
CA ASN A 279 -21.92 15.05 9.83
C ASN A 279 -20.58 15.63 10.31
N LEU A 280 -19.50 15.49 9.53
CA LEU A 280 -18.18 16.05 9.89
C LEU A 280 -18.19 17.57 9.98
N ILE A 281 -18.98 18.25 9.14
CA ILE A 281 -19.16 19.71 9.18
C ILE A 281 -19.98 20.12 10.40
N GLU A 282 -21.12 19.46 10.65
CA GLU A 282 -22.00 19.71 11.79
C GLU A 282 -21.27 19.50 13.13
N LYS A 283 -20.36 18.53 13.20
CA LYS A 283 -19.49 18.31 14.34
C LYS A 283 -18.30 19.29 14.44
N GLY A 284 -18.23 20.28 13.50
CA GLY A 284 -17.15 21.27 13.50
C GLY A 284 -15.77 20.68 13.18
N MET A 285 -15.71 19.47 12.65
CA MET A 285 -14.44 18.80 12.32
C MET A 285 -13.79 19.34 11.06
N ILE A 286 -14.58 19.81 10.11
CA ILE A 286 -14.13 20.41 8.86
C ILE A 286 -14.56 21.88 8.88
N ASN A 287 -13.57 22.78 8.91
CA ASN A 287 -13.81 24.21 8.72
C ASN A 287 -13.78 24.53 7.22
N LEU A 288 -14.90 25.03 6.70
CA LEU A 288 -15.03 25.36 5.27
C LEU A 288 -14.46 26.72 4.89
N GLY A 289 -14.10 27.57 5.88
CA GLY A 289 -13.75 28.97 5.65
C GLY A 289 -14.99 29.82 5.30
N GLU A 290 -14.87 31.14 5.40
CA GLU A 290 -15.99 32.08 5.27
C GLU A 290 -16.56 32.25 3.85
N THR A 291 -15.91 31.70 2.82
CA THR A 291 -16.19 32.06 1.41
C THR A 291 -16.80 30.97 0.51
N ALA A 292 -16.96 29.72 1.02
CA ALA A 292 -17.49 28.64 0.19
C ALA A 292 -18.52 27.79 0.93
N THR A 293 -19.67 27.55 0.31
CA THR A 293 -20.64 26.58 0.84
C THR A 293 -20.14 25.15 0.62
N ALA A 294 -20.52 24.22 1.51
CA ALA A 294 -20.16 22.82 1.39
C ALA A 294 -20.53 22.18 0.03
N PRO A 295 -21.70 22.48 -0.56
CA PRO A 295 -22.10 21.98 -1.87
C PRO A 295 -21.19 22.44 -3.02
N ASP A 296 -20.76 23.68 -3.04
CA ASP A 296 -19.98 24.26 -4.16
C ASP A 296 -18.59 23.63 -4.25
N ARG A 297 -17.90 23.50 -3.10
CA ARG A 297 -16.60 22.81 -3.03
C ARG A 297 -16.68 21.34 -3.44
N TRP A 298 -17.77 20.70 -3.09
CA TRP A 298 -18.00 19.31 -3.46
C TRP A 298 -18.18 19.14 -4.97
N GLN A 299 -18.96 20.01 -5.61
CA GLN A 299 -19.16 19.97 -7.06
C GLN A 299 -17.84 20.20 -7.81
N GLU A 300 -17.02 21.13 -7.32
CA GLU A 300 -15.70 21.40 -7.90
C GLU A 300 -14.75 20.20 -7.76
N GLU A 301 -14.72 19.55 -6.57
CA GLU A 301 -13.93 18.34 -6.34
C GLU A 301 -14.40 17.18 -7.25
N LEU A 302 -15.71 17.01 -7.41
CA LEU A 302 -16.30 15.99 -8.29
C LEU A 302 -15.96 16.26 -9.75
N LYS A 303 -16.05 17.51 -10.18
CA LYS A 303 -15.70 17.93 -11.54
C LYS A 303 -14.24 17.63 -11.84
N LYS A 304 -13.32 18.01 -10.96
CA LYS A 304 -11.89 17.68 -11.09
C LYS A 304 -11.63 16.17 -11.15
N LEU A 305 -12.34 15.39 -10.33
CA LEU A 305 -12.24 13.95 -10.35
C LEU A 305 -12.77 13.35 -11.66
N GLN A 306 -13.87 13.88 -12.19
CA GLN A 306 -14.43 13.44 -13.48
C GLN A 306 -13.53 13.80 -14.68
N GLU A 307 -12.92 14.98 -14.65
CA GLU A 307 -12.04 15.45 -15.72
C GLU A 307 -10.71 14.70 -15.76
N ASN A 308 -10.12 14.40 -14.60
CA ASN A 308 -8.76 13.86 -14.49
C ASN A 308 -8.71 12.37 -14.09
N GLY A 309 -9.85 11.78 -13.69
CA GLY A 309 -9.90 10.41 -13.15
C GLY A 309 -9.28 10.25 -11.75
N TYR A 310 -8.61 11.28 -11.24
CA TYR A 310 -7.88 11.29 -10.00
C TYR A 310 -7.88 12.68 -9.33
N SER A 311 -7.90 12.71 -7.99
CA SER A 311 -7.86 13.95 -7.21
C SER A 311 -7.15 13.75 -5.88
N GLU A 312 -6.22 14.64 -5.55
CA GLU A 312 -5.61 14.72 -4.22
C GLU A 312 -5.93 16.03 -3.52
N ARG A 313 -6.09 15.95 -2.18
CA ARG A 313 -6.28 17.13 -1.35
C ARG A 313 -5.89 16.87 0.10
N GLU A 314 -5.30 17.85 0.73
CA GLU A 314 -5.06 17.86 2.16
C GLU A 314 -6.24 18.50 2.90
N ARG A 315 -6.59 17.95 4.05
CA ARG A 315 -7.57 18.56 4.96
C ARG A 315 -7.03 18.57 6.37
N VAL A 316 -7.15 19.72 7.00
CA VAL A 316 -6.84 19.91 8.42
C VAL A 316 -8.16 19.82 9.17
N PHE A 317 -8.21 18.93 10.14
CA PHE A 317 -9.33 18.76 11.05
C PHE A 317 -9.17 19.65 12.28
N SER A 318 -10.28 19.99 12.94
CA SER A 318 -10.26 20.87 14.13
C SER A 318 -9.47 20.31 15.32
N ASN A 319 -9.30 19.00 15.39
CA ASN A 319 -8.45 18.32 16.37
C ASN A 319 -6.94 18.36 16.04
N GLY A 320 -6.56 19.05 14.96
CA GLY A 320 -5.17 19.14 14.50
C GLY A 320 -4.69 17.98 13.63
N THR A 321 -5.53 16.97 13.36
CA THR A 321 -5.19 15.90 12.41
C THR A 321 -5.17 16.44 10.99
N VAL A 322 -4.15 16.06 10.22
CA VAL A 322 -4.04 16.41 8.79
C VAL A 322 -4.11 15.13 7.97
N LEU A 323 -5.17 15.01 7.18
CA LEU A 323 -5.36 13.88 6.27
C LEU A 323 -5.12 14.29 4.82
N LEU A 324 -4.35 13.48 4.10
CA LEU A 324 -4.24 13.52 2.65
C LEU A 324 -5.26 12.56 2.06
N PHE A 325 -6.23 13.10 1.34
CA PHE A 325 -7.23 12.33 0.62
C PHE A 325 -6.80 12.15 -0.83
N SER A 326 -6.81 10.91 -1.30
CA SER A 326 -6.58 10.55 -2.70
C SER A 326 -7.81 9.81 -3.21
N ASP A 327 -8.53 10.40 -4.15
CA ASP A 327 -9.71 9.84 -4.80
C ASP A 327 -9.34 9.34 -6.20
N THR A 328 -9.75 8.14 -6.56
CA THR A 328 -9.61 7.57 -7.90
C THR A 328 -10.98 7.17 -8.43
N LEU A 329 -11.34 7.67 -9.61
CA LEU A 329 -12.56 7.31 -10.33
C LEU A 329 -12.30 6.03 -11.14
N LEU A 330 -13.15 5.04 -10.98
CA LEU A 330 -13.11 3.81 -11.75
C LEU A 330 -13.98 3.90 -13.03
N PRO A 331 -13.75 3.03 -14.02
CA PRO A 331 -14.49 3.07 -15.30
C PRO A 331 -16.00 2.92 -15.17
N ASP A 332 -16.49 2.26 -14.11
CA ASP A 332 -17.92 2.08 -13.82
C ASP A 332 -18.56 3.28 -13.10
N GLY A 333 -17.78 4.33 -12.82
CA GLY A 333 -18.18 5.51 -12.10
C GLY A 333 -18.12 5.40 -10.57
N SER A 334 -17.64 4.29 -10.03
CA SER A 334 -17.36 4.14 -8.60
C SER A 334 -16.05 4.85 -8.22
N VAL A 335 -15.87 5.15 -6.92
CA VAL A 335 -14.72 5.91 -6.42
C VAL A 335 -14.04 5.17 -5.29
N ILE A 336 -12.73 4.97 -5.43
CA ILE A 336 -11.88 4.55 -4.32
C ILE A 336 -11.28 5.79 -3.67
N ASN A 337 -11.43 5.90 -2.36
CA ASN A 337 -10.85 6.97 -1.56
C ASN A 337 -9.86 6.40 -0.57
N PHE A 338 -8.65 6.93 -0.57
CA PHE A 338 -7.66 6.73 0.47
C PHE A 338 -7.54 8.00 1.31
N ALA A 339 -7.43 7.84 2.63
CA ALA A 339 -7.08 8.94 3.51
C ALA A 339 -5.86 8.53 4.36
N THR A 340 -4.76 9.23 4.15
CA THR A 340 -3.48 9.01 4.82
C THR A 340 -3.28 10.07 5.88
N ASP A 341 -3.00 9.67 7.11
CA ASP A 341 -2.63 10.61 8.16
C ASP A 341 -1.20 11.12 7.92
N ILE A 342 -1.08 12.39 7.63
CA ILE A 342 0.19 13.09 7.38
C ILE A 342 0.50 14.10 8.49
N THR A 343 -0.17 14.01 9.64
CA THR A 343 -0.05 14.96 10.76
C THR A 343 1.39 15.07 11.24
N GLU A 344 2.06 13.95 11.48
CA GLU A 344 3.45 13.95 11.93
C GLU A 344 4.40 14.48 10.86
N ARG A 345 4.15 14.17 9.58
CA ARG A 345 4.93 14.74 8.48
C ARG A 345 4.81 16.27 8.46
N LYS A 346 3.58 16.80 8.54
CA LYS A 346 3.32 18.25 8.56
C LYS A 346 3.93 18.93 9.78
N LYS A 347 3.84 18.32 10.96
CA LYS A 347 4.49 18.84 12.17
C LYS A 347 6.01 18.92 12.01
N ARG A 348 6.63 17.90 11.42
CA ARG A 348 8.08 17.90 11.13
C ARG A 348 8.45 18.96 10.11
N GLU A 349 7.70 19.07 9.01
CA GLU A 349 7.88 20.10 7.98
C GLU A 349 7.79 21.51 8.61
N GLU A 350 6.76 21.76 9.43
CA GLU A 350 6.57 23.04 10.11
C GLU A 350 7.68 23.31 11.14
N THR A 351 8.08 22.29 11.91
CA THR A 351 9.20 22.43 12.85
C THR A 351 10.49 22.75 12.14
N ASN A 352 10.79 22.03 11.04
CA ASN A 352 11.97 22.31 10.23
C ASN A 352 11.94 23.72 9.62
N ARG A 353 10.78 24.16 9.14
CA ARG A 353 10.59 25.52 8.65
C ARG A 353 10.90 26.56 9.73
N ARG A 354 10.31 26.38 10.94
CA ARG A 354 10.55 27.28 12.07
C ARG A 354 12.01 27.30 12.50
N LEU A 355 12.68 26.16 12.51
CA LEU A 355 14.11 26.07 12.81
C LEU A 355 14.92 26.81 11.74
N THR A 356 14.61 26.62 10.47
CA THR A 356 15.27 27.34 9.38
C THR A 356 15.05 28.84 9.50
N ASP A 357 13.80 29.29 9.75
CA ASP A 357 13.47 30.70 9.93
C ASP A 357 14.21 31.30 11.15
N ALA A 358 14.34 30.54 12.24
CA ALA A 358 15.10 30.96 13.42
C ALA A 358 16.61 31.10 13.10
N LEU A 359 17.19 30.15 12.38
CA LEU A 359 18.59 30.22 11.94
C LEU A 359 18.84 31.43 11.04
N GLU A 360 17.89 31.79 10.16
CA GLU A 360 18.00 32.98 9.30
C GLU A 360 18.01 34.30 10.09
N GLN A 361 17.41 34.33 11.30
CA GLN A 361 17.33 35.52 12.14
C GLN A 361 18.48 35.64 13.14
N ILE A 362 19.37 34.66 13.25
CA ILE A 362 20.55 34.75 14.09
C ILE A 362 21.38 35.95 13.65
N PRO A 363 21.77 36.86 14.61
CA PRO A 363 22.52 38.11 14.27
C PRO A 363 23.93 37.85 13.74
N ASN A 364 24.48 36.67 14.01
CA ASN A 364 25.79 36.25 13.55
C ASN A 364 25.68 35.43 12.25
N GLY A 365 26.69 35.50 11.40
CA GLY A 365 26.81 34.60 10.27
C GLY A 365 26.99 33.17 10.77
N MET A 366 26.17 32.25 10.25
CA MET A 366 26.25 30.83 10.61
C MET A 366 26.34 29.99 9.33
N SER A 367 27.26 29.04 9.31
CA SER A 367 27.34 28.00 8.26
C SER A 367 27.56 26.63 8.86
N PHE A 368 26.91 25.65 8.27
CA PHE A 368 26.92 24.26 8.67
C PHE A 368 27.52 23.40 7.55
N TRP A 369 28.51 22.58 7.90
CA TRP A 369 29.32 21.81 6.97
C TRP A 369 29.30 20.33 7.33
N ASP A 370 29.22 19.47 6.34
CA ASP A 370 29.26 18.01 6.54
C ASP A 370 30.67 17.52 6.92
N THR A 371 30.79 16.23 7.13
CA THR A 371 32.03 15.53 7.47
C THR A 371 33.11 15.68 6.41
N ASP A 372 32.71 15.78 5.14
CA ASP A 372 33.61 15.90 3.99
C ASP A 372 33.94 17.35 3.65
N GLY A 373 33.37 18.29 4.40
CA GLY A 373 33.60 19.73 4.24
C GLY A 373 32.70 20.36 3.19
N GLY A 374 31.60 19.73 2.81
CA GLY A 374 30.57 20.30 1.97
C GLY A 374 29.62 21.20 2.77
N LEU A 375 29.21 22.33 2.21
CA LEU A 375 28.25 23.23 2.83
C LEU A 375 26.87 22.62 2.82
N ILE A 376 26.28 22.34 4.00
CA ILE A 376 24.90 21.90 4.16
C ILE A 376 23.96 23.12 4.10
N GLN A 377 24.27 24.15 4.92
CA GLN A 377 23.43 25.34 5.04
C GLN A 377 24.25 26.55 5.54
N ALA A 378 23.83 27.72 5.10
CA ALA A 378 24.33 29.00 5.64
C ALA A 378 23.15 29.95 5.82
N ASN A 379 23.13 30.73 6.91
CA ASN A 379 22.08 31.72 7.13
C ASN A 379 22.33 32.99 6.29
N LYS A 380 21.34 33.87 6.22
CA LYS A 380 21.39 35.13 5.45
C LYS A 380 22.62 35.99 5.80
N LYS A 381 22.99 36.05 7.07
CA LYS A 381 24.15 36.84 7.52
C LYS A 381 25.46 36.29 6.97
N ALA A 382 25.65 34.96 7.02
CA ALA A 382 26.82 34.33 6.41
C ALA A 382 26.82 34.52 4.89
N ARG A 383 25.69 34.27 4.20
CA ARG A 383 25.61 34.49 2.75
C ARG A 383 25.92 35.94 2.37
N ASN A 384 25.37 36.91 3.09
CA ASN A 384 25.61 38.32 2.82
C ASN A 384 27.08 38.71 3.04
N LEU A 385 27.73 38.20 4.09
CA LEU A 385 29.14 38.40 4.33
C LEU A 385 29.97 37.95 3.12
N TRP A 386 29.77 36.71 2.68
CA TRP A 386 30.55 36.18 1.56
C TRP A 386 30.19 36.83 0.23
N LYS A 387 28.93 37.20 0.03
CA LYS A 387 28.50 37.97 -1.14
C LYS A 387 29.17 39.34 -1.25
N SER A 388 29.54 39.97 -0.11
CA SER A 388 30.29 41.24 -0.11
C SER A 388 31.69 41.09 -0.75
N PHE A 389 32.19 39.86 -0.85
CA PHE A 389 33.43 39.53 -1.56
C PHE A 389 33.19 38.90 -2.95
N GLY A 390 31.96 38.89 -3.45
CA GLY A 390 31.58 38.26 -4.71
C GLY A 390 31.58 36.73 -4.65
N ILE A 391 31.41 36.15 -3.46
CA ILE A 391 31.35 34.72 -3.22
C ILE A 391 29.91 34.37 -2.85
N ASP A 392 29.22 33.60 -3.69
CA ASP A 392 27.91 33.07 -3.38
C ASP A 392 28.06 31.71 -2.70
N LEU A 393 27.51 31.59 -1.48
CA LEU A 393 27.48 30.33 -0.75
C LEU A 393 26.30 29.50 -1.20
N ALA A 394 26.56 28.33 -1.79
CA ALA A 394 25.56 27.37 -2.21
C ALA A 394 25.73 26.03 -1.49
N PRO A 395 24.62 25.32 -1.13
CA PRO A 395 24.69 23.95 -0.60
C PRO A 395 25.50 23.04 -1.52
N GLY A 396 26.29 22.14 -0.92
CA GLY A 396 27.20 21.24 -1.62
C GLY A 396 28.57 21.81 -1.97
N GLN A 397 28.76 23.13 -1.87
CA GLN A 397 30.04 23.77 -2.10
C GLN A 397 31.05 23.39 -1.00
N THR A 398 32.27 23.01 -1.38
CA THR A 398 33.26 22.56 -0.42
C THR A 398 34.03 23.72 0.21
N ARG A 399 34.56 23.48 1.44
CA ARG A 399 35.46 24.45 2.10
C ARG A 399 36.71 24.76 1.26
N ALA A 400 37.18 23.79 0.46
CA ALA A 400 38.33 23.97 -0.41
C ALA A 400 38.02 24.95 -1.55
N GLU A 401 36.87 24.76 -2.24
CA GLU A 401 36.40 25.66 -3.30
C GLU A 401 36.14 27.07 -2.76
N MET A 402 35.50 27.19 -1.60
CA MET A 402 35.26 28.47 -0.97
C MET A 402 36.58 29.18 -0.68
N ARG A 403 37.60 28.45 -0.24
CA ARG A 403 38.95 29.01 0.04
C ARG A 403 39.65 29.48 -1.23
N GLU A 404 39.58 28.71 -2.30
CA GLU A 404 40.09 29.12 -3.61
C GLU A 404 39.46 30.43 -4.06
N MET A 405 38.16 30.55 -4.00
CA MET A 405 37.43 31.78 -4.33
C MET A 405 37.86 32.96 -3.44
N MET A 406 38.09 32.72 -2.13
CA MET A 406 38.59 33.79 -1.22
C MET A 406 39.96 34.31 -1.65
N LEU A 407 40.85 33.42 -2.08
CA LEU A 407 42.19 33.79 -2.53
C LEU A 407 42.19 34.49 -3.91
N GLU A 408 41.38 33.99 -4.85
CA GLU A 408 41.16 34.57 -6.17
C GLU A 408 40.55 35.98 -6.09
N LYS A 409 39.57 36.16 -5.22
CA LYS A 409 38.92 37.46 -4.98
C LYS A 409 39.71 38.39 -4.07
N ASN A 410 40.91 37.97 -3.62
CA ASN A 410 41.73 38.70 -2.65
C ASN A 410 40.93 39.16 -1.41
N ALA A 411 40.01 38.32 -0.93
CA ALA A 411 39.10 38.64 0.16
C ALA A 411 39.80 38.72 1.52
N VAL A 412 40.92 38.00 1.70
CA VAL A 412 41.64 37.87 2.98
C VAL A 412 43.02 38.55 2.86
N ILE A 413 43.40 39.29 3.90
CA ILE A 413 44.73 39.85 4.02
C ILE A 413 45.73 38.71 4.26
N LEU A 414 46.73 38.59 3.39
CA LEU A 414 47.81 37.63 3.54
C LEU A 414 48.69 38.04 4.72
N ALA A 415 49.03 37.10 5.61
CA ALA A 415 49.99 37.38 6.68
C ALA A 415 51.36 37.72 6.08
N GLU A 416 52.05 38.74 6.68
CA GLU A 416 53.31 39.25 6.20
C GLU A 416 54.35 38.12 6.06
N GLY A 417 54.96 37.99 4.86
CA GLY A 417 55.94 36.95 4.56
C GLY A 417 55.38 35.55 4.19
N LYS A 418 54.08 35.35 4.08
CA LYS A 418 53.48 34.04 3.70
C LYS A 418 52.97 34.04 2.27
N SER A 419 53.28 32.96 1.54
CA SER A 419 52.66 32.74 0.22
C SER A 419 51.21 32.24 0.34
N LYS A 420 50.46 32.35 -0.79
CA LYS A 420 49.08 31.81 -0.87
C LYS A 420 49.05 30.30 -0.57
N GLU A 421 50.06 29.56 -1.04
CA GLU A 421 50.18 28.11 -0.85
C GLU A 421 50.43 27.75 0.63
N GLN A 422 51.29 28.52 1.30
CA GLN A 422 51.55 28.34 2.74
C GLN A 422 50.29 28.60 3.57
N GLN A 423 49.56 29.65 3.28
CA GLN A 423 48.26 29.90 3.95
C GLN A 423 47.20 28.81 3.64
N LYS A 424 47.22 28.27 2.42
CA LYS A 424 46.34 27.17 2.05
C LYS A 424 46.65 25.91 2.89
N ALA A 425 47.94 25.56 3.00
CA ALA A 425 48.37 24.39 3.78
C ALA A 425 48.08 24.52 5.29
N GLU A 426 48.31 25.70 5.88
CA GLU A 426 47.98 25.98 7.29
C GLU A 426 46.49 25.87 7.55
N ARG A 427 45.67 26.32 6.61
CA ARG A 427 44.20 26.24 6.72
C ARG A 427 43.71 24.80 6.63
N GLU A 428 44.32 23.99 5.76
CA GLU A 428 44.06 22.58 5.62
C GLU A 428 44.38 21.83 6.92
N LYS A 429 45.56 22.08 7.45
CA LYS A 429 46.02 21.54 8.73
C LYS A 429 45.09 21.93 9.88
N PHE A 430 44.65 23.19 9.93
CA PHE A 430 43.66 23.65 10.90
C PHE A 430 42.38 22.78 10.90
N TRP A 431 41.81 22.50 9.72
CA TRP A 431 40.60 21.71 9.63
C TRP A 431 40.79 20.22 9.98
N GLN A 432 41.98 19.68 9.72
CA GLN A 432 42.33 18.30 10.09
C GLN A 432 42.54 18.16 11.60
N GLU A 433 43.19 19.18 12.22
CA GLU A 433 43.53 19.18 13.65
C GLU A 433 42.45 19.80 14.53
N LEU A 434 41.35 20.29 13.93
CA LEU A 434 40.29 20.99 14.63
C LEU A 434 39.74 20.12 15.77
N LYS A 435 40.00 20.59 16.99
CA LYS A 435 39.31 20.15 18.20
C LYS A 435 38.04 20.98 18.36
N SER A 436 37.25 20.80 19.36
CA SER A 436 36.02 21.58 19.55
C SER A 436 36.31 23.04 19.97
N ASP A 437 35.47 23.99 19.55
CA ASP A 437 35.38 25.39 20.00
C ASP A 437 36.63 26.26 19.75
N GLU A 438 37.22 26.15 18.58
CA GLU A 438 38.30 27.04 18.21
C GLU A 438 37.80 28.41 17.72
N VAL A 439 38.38 29.49 18.28
CA VAL A 439 38.08 30.87 17.90
C VAL A 439 39.22 31.47 17.08
N ARG A 440 38.88 32.10 15.98
CA ARG A 440 39.83 32.74 15.11
C ARG A 440 39.31 34.08 14.60
N GLU A 441 40.11 35.14 14.76
CA GLU A 441 39.84 36.44 14.14
C GLU A 441 40.46 36.51 12.75
N THR A 442 39.73 37.03 11.79
CA THR A 442 40.19 37.23 10.40
C THR A 442 39.84 38.65 9.97
N GLU A 443 40.85 39.38 9.57
CA GLU A 443 40.67 40.68 8.94
C GLU A 443 40.60 40.53 7.42
N PHE A 444 39.58 41.13 6.84
CA PHE A 444 39.33 41.07 5.41
C PHE A 444 39.76 42.35 4.71
N THR A 445 40.05 42.27 3.40
CA THR A 445 40.56 43.38 2.59
C THR A 445 39.58 44.55 2.47
N ASN A 446 38.28 44.33 2.71
CA ASN A 446 37.27 45.39 2.78
C ASN A 446 37.20 46.11 4.14
N GLY A 447 38.13 45.82 5.06
CA GLY A 447 38.18 46.42 6.38
C GLY A 447 37.23 45.83 7.43
N ILE A 448 36.54 44.75 7.10
CA ILE A 448 35.71 44.01 8.07
C ILE A 448 36.58 43.01 8.83
N THR A 449 36.45 42.98 10.15
CA THR A 449 37.08 41.96 11.00
C THR A 449 36.03 41.04 11.57
N VAL A 450 36.15 39.73 11.29
CA VAL A 450 35.19 38.70 11.76
C VAL A 450 35.89 37.74 12.71
N SER A 451 35.26 37.51 13.85
CA SER A 451 35.62 36.43 14.77
C SER A 451 34.84 35.17 14.37
N PHE A 452 35.55 34.15 13.90
CA PHE A 452 34.98 32.85 13.59
C PHE A 452 35.14 31.90 14.77
N THR A 453 34.03 31.37 15.27
CA THR A 453 33.99 30.25 16.22
C THR A 453 33.61 29.00 15.48
N THR A 454 34.45 27.99 15.52
CA THR A 454 34.21 26.71 14.83
C THR A 454 34.04 25.58 15.85
N THR A 455 32.90 24.93 15.81
CA THR A 455 32.54 23.80 16.68
C THR A 455 32.39 22.53 15.88
N ARG A 456 33.06 21.45 16.27
CA ARG A 456 32.90 20.13 15.68
C ARG A 456 31.82 19.37 16.44
N LEU A 457 30.82 18.83 15.72
CA LEU A 457 29.72 18.05 16.28
C LEU A 457 30.12 16.58 16.45
N THR A 458 29.32 15.84 17.18
CA THR A 458 29.57 14.41 17.51
C THR A 458 29.59 13.50 16.29
N ASP A 459 28.88 13.86 15.22
CA ASP A 459 28.86 13.15 13.95
C ASP A 459 30.03 13.51 13.02
N GLY A 460 30.91 14.43 13.46
CA GLY A 460 32.05 14.91 12.68
C GLY A 460 31.76 16.12 11.80
N SER A 461 30.51 16.51 11.63
CA SER A 461 30.13 17.77 10.96
C SER A 461 30.57 18.99 11.75
N THR A 462 30.57 20.17 11.13
CA THR A 462 31.03 21.39 11.82
C THR A 462 30.07 22.55 11.63
N VAL A 463 29.94 23.35 12.69
CA VAL A 463 29.24 24.63 12.67
C VAL A 463 30.24 25.76 12.80
N VAL A 464 30.13 26.76 11.96
CA VAL A 464 30.98 27.97 12.00
C VAL A 464 30.08 29.16 12.24
N PHE A 465 30.36 29.89 13.31
CA PHE A 465 29.75 31.19 13.60
C PHE A 465 30.73 32.31 13.27
N GLY A 466 30.28 33.27 12.52
CA GLY A 466 31.05 34.49 12.19
C GLY A 466 30.40 35.71 12.83
N THR A 467 31.09 36.33 13.76
CA THR A 467 30.67 37.58 14.43
C THR A 467 31.48 38.73 13.89
N ASP A 468 30.82 39.75 13.37
CA ASP A 468 31.48 41.00 12.99
C ASP A 468 31.94 41.75 14.25
N ILE A 469 33.24 41.90 14.39
CA ILE A 469 33.87 42.58 15.52
C ILE A 469 34.58 43.87 15.09
N THR A 470 34.29 44.36 13.88
CA THR A 470 34.96 45.52 13.29
C THR A 470 34.91 46.75 14.20
N GLU A 471 33.73 47.09 14.70
CA GLU A 471 33.59 48.25 15.59
C GLU A 471 34.29 48.06 16.95
N ARG A 472 34.28 46.82 17.46
CA ARG A 472 35.06 46.50 18.68
C ARG A 472 36.56 46.73 18.44
N LYS A 473 37.10 46.22 17.34
CA LYS A 473 38.52 46.40 17.00
C LYS A 473 38.89 47.87 16.76
N LYS A 474 38.06 48.62 16.07
CA LYS A 474 38.27 50.07 15.88
C LYS A 474 38.34 50.79 17.22
N ARG A 475 37.43 50.47 18.17
CA ARG A 475 37.46 51.05 19.52
C ARG A 475 38.71 50.65 20.28
N GLU A 476 39.12 49.38 20.20
CA GLU A 476 40.39 48.94 20.82
C GLU A 476 41.60 49.72 20.29
N VAL A 477 41.70 49.89 18.96
CA VAL A 477 42.78 50.69 18.34
C VAL A 477 42.72 52.12 18.79
N VAL A 478 41.55 52.75 18.82
CA VAL A 478 41.41 54.15 19.29
C VAL A 478 41.77 54.23 20.76
N ASN A 479 41.33 53.35 21.61
CA ASN A 479 41.68 53.36 23.02
C ASN A 479 43.15 53.13 23.27
N ASN A 480 43.83 52.25 22.52
CA ASN A 480 45.27 52.06 22.63
C ASN A 480 46.02 53.30 22.20
N ARG A 481 45.64 53.97 21.10
CA ARG A 481 46.23 55.21 20.68
C ARG A 481 46.04 56.35 21.69
N LEU A 482 44.84 56.42 22.31
CA LEU A 482 44.58 57.38 23.37
C LEU A 482 45.45 57.10 24.60
N ASN A 483 45.57 55.83 24.99
CA ASN A 483 46.45 55.45 26.08
C ASN A 483 47.93 55.80 25.78
N GLU A 484 48.41 55.46 24.57
CA GLU A 484 49.76 55.85 24.12
C GLU A 484 49.97 57.38 24.12
N ALA A 485 48.98 58.13 23.64
CA ALA A 485 49.02 59.56 23.66
C ALA A 485 49.09 60.13 25.10
N ILE A 486 48.35 59.59 26.03
CA ILE A 486 48.36 59.95 27.45
C ILE A 486 49.72 59.62 28.08
N GLU A 487 50.35 58.50 27.74
CA GLU A 487 51.68 58.13 28.20
C GLU A 487 52.79 59.08 27.67
N MET A 488 52.60 59.65 26.46
CA MET A 488 53.53 60.61 25.86
C MET A 488 53.46 62.03 26.47
N ILE A 489 52.45 62.35 27.26
CA ILE A 489 52.33 63.65 27.90
C ILE A 489 53.46 63.83 28.94
N GLN A 490 54.25 64.91 28.84
CA GLN A 490 55.39 65.18 29.73
C GLN A 490 55.00 65.63 31.14
N ASN A 491 53.73 65.78 31.40
CA ASN A 491 53.20 66.09 32.73
C ASN A 491 52.53 64.83 33.33
N GLY A 492 52.50 64.68 34.66
CA GLY A 492 51.79 63.67 35.34
C GLY A 492 50.27 63.86 35.16
N VAL A 493 49.64 62.91 34.54
CA VAL A 493 48.15 62.88 34.26
C VAL A 493 47.49 61.80 35.06
N MET A 494 46.47 62.22 35.81
CA MET A 494 45.58 61.28 36.58
C MET A 494 44.14 61.58 36.26
N PHE A 495 43.36 60.51 35.95
CA PHE A 495 41.94 60.59 35.63
C PHE A 495 41.14 59.82 36.69
N TRP A 496 40.21 60.51 37.31
CA TRP A 496 39.40 59.95 38.40
C TRP A 496 37.94 59.89 38.00
N ASP A 497 37.20 58.83 38.40
CA ASP A 497 35.76 58.75 38.21
C ASP A 497 35.00 59.70 39.16
N LYS A 498 33.65 59.69 39.00
CA LYS A 498 32.74 60.46 39.84
C LYS A 498 32.81 60.10 41.35
N ASP A 499 33.29 58.90 41.64
CA ASP A 499 33.43 58.38 43.02
C ASP A 499 34.83 58.49 43.52
N ASN A 500 35.67 59.30 42.86
CA ASN A 500 37.09 59.56 43.19
C ASN A 500 37.99 58.32 43.14
N LYS A 501 37.65 57.35 42.32
CA LYS A 501 38.48 56.18 42.05
C LYS A 501 39.33 56.44 40.80
N LEU A 502 40.62 56.06 40.83
CA LEU A 502 41.49 56.20 39.72
C LEU A 502 41.06 55.36 38.54
N ILE A 503 40.79 56.01 37.41
CA ILE A 503 40.55 55.32 36.15
C ILE A 503 41.86 55.05 35.44
N LEU A 504 42.72 56.06 35.35
CA LEU A 504 43.98 56.03 34.60
C LEU A 504 44.99 57.03 35.20
N ALA A 505 46.27 56.65 35.16
CA ALA A 505 47.39 57.54 35.38
C ALA A 505 48.49 57.24 34.34
N ASN A 506 49.18 58.28 33.81
CA ASN A 506 50.31 58.04 32.93
C ASN A 506 51.55 57.64 33.73
N GLN A 507 52.60 57.19 33.06
CA GLN A 507 53.84 56.72 33.71
C GLN A 507 54.50 57.81 34.58
N ILE A 508 54.51 59.02 34.16
CA ILE A 508 55.06 60.13 34.94
C ILE A 508 54.30 60.31 36.28
N ALA A 509 53.01 60.24 36.25
CA ALA A 509 52.20 60.31 37.46
C ALA A 509 52.42 59.10 38.38
N ARG A 510 52.52 57.89 37.83
CA ARG A 510 52.83 56.67 38.57
C ARG A 510 54.20 56.72 39.20
N ASP A 511 55.24 57.11 38.44
CA ASP A 511 56.64 57.23 38.94
C ASP A 511 56.72 58.26 40.07
N PHE A 512 56.10 59.43 39.88
CA PHE A 512 56.09 60.47 40.93
C PHE A 512 55.46 59.98 42.22
N GLN A 513 54.30 59.29 42.13
CA GLN A 513 53.64 58.82 43.33
C GLN A 513 54.36 57.63 43.98
N SER A 514 54.91 56.71 43.18
CA SER A 514 55.67 55.57 43.68
C SER A 514 56.99 56.04 44.40
N GLN A 515 57.70 57.05 43.91
CA GLN A 515 58.83 57.63 44.58
C GLN A 515 58.49 58.18 45.98
N HIS A 516 57.20 58.46 46.19
CA HIS A 516 56.72 59.00 47.47
C HIS A 516 55.88 57.92 48.26
N GLY A 517 56.06 56.64 47.90
CA GLY A 517 55.52 55.52 48.67
C GLY A 517 54.09 55.24 48.44
N PHE A 518 53.52 55.65 47.28
CA PHE A 518 52.14 55.33 46.90
C PHE A 518 52.01 54.82 45.47
N ASP A 519 51.49 53.65 45.28
CA ASP A 519 51.31 53.10 43.98
C ASP A 519 49.91 53.45 43.41
N LEU A 520 49.93 54.15 42.26
CA LEU A 520 48.73 54.49 41.51
C LEU A 520 48.25 53.31 40.68
N VAL A 521 47.34 52.50 41.24
CA VAL A 521 46.69 51.41 40.50
C VAL A 521 45.24 51.80 40.24
N PRO A 522 44.66 51.39 39.07
CA PRO A 522 43.26 51.64 38.77
C PRO A 522 42.38 51.15 39.86
N GLY A 523 41.32 51.91 40.23
CA GLY A 523 40.39 51.65 41.28
C GLY A 523 40.77 52.17 42.66
N VAL A 524 42.01 52.65 42.88
CA VAL A 524 42.45 53.30 44.13
C VAL A 524 41.68 54.59 44.35
N HIS A 525 41.27 54.86 45.59
CA HIS A 525 40.51 56.05 45.92
C HIS A 525 41.43 57.25 46.15
N ARG A 526 41.12 58.45 45.64
CA ARG A 526 41.93 59.70 45.67
C ARG A 526 42.27 60.06 47.10
N SER A 527 41.46 59.78 48.08
CA SER A 527 41.78 60.08 49.51
C SER A 527 42.94 59.24 50.03
N GLU A 528 43.16 58.01 49.57
CA GLU A 528 44.31 57.18 49.97
C GLU A 528 45.62 57.74 49.43
N MET A 529 45.65 58.16 48.18
CA MET A 529 46.76 58.84 47.60
C MET A 529 47.09 60.09 48.41
N ARG A 530 46.09 60.89 48.73
CA ARG A 530 46.28 62.11 49.52
C ARG A 530 46.79 61.83 50.90
N LYS A 531 46.32 60.81 51.59
CA LYS A 531 46.83 60.37 52.91
C LYS A 531 48.30 59.97 52.82
N ALA A 532 48.69 59.24 51.78
CA ALA A 532 50.11 58.90 51.54
C ALA A 532 50.99 60.10 51.29
N MET A 533 50.56 61.09 50.49
CA MET A 533 51.30 62.33 50.23
C MET A 533 51.46 63.19 51.49
N VAL A 534 50.50 63.25 52.36
CA VAL A 534 50.60 63.89 53.67
C VAL A 534 51.62 63.19 54.57
N ALA A 535 51.57 61.84 54.59
CA ALA A 535 52.53 61.03 55.36
C ALA A 535 53.96 61.17 54.84
N ALA A 536 54.19 61.38 53.54
CA ALA A 536 55.45 61.62 52.89
C ALA A 536 55.94 63.10 53.07
N GLY A 537 55.19 63.98 53.71
CA GLY A 537 55.51 65.36 53.97
C GLY A 537 55.35 66.27 52.74
N LEU A 538 54.72 65.82 51.66
CA LEU A 538 54.53 66.57 50.40
C LEU A 538 53.32 67.51 50.46
N LEU A 539 52.38 67.19 51.32
CA LEU A 539 51.23 68.04 51.57
C LEU A 539 51.18 68.40 53.05
N PRO A 540 50.78 69.63 53.44
CA PRO A 540 50.55 69.98 54.83
C PRO A 540 49.47 69.08 55.43
N LYS A 541 49.61 68.74 56.75
CA LYS A 541 48.54 68.03 57.46
C LYS A 541 47.29 68.92 57.42
N PRO A 542 46.19 68.41 56.94
CA PRO A 542 44.95 69.19 56.95
C PRO A 542 44.57 69.51 58.37
N GLU A 543 44.18 70.75 58.64
CA GLU A 543 43.57 71.15 59.95
C GLU A 543 42.24 70.46 60.18
N VAL A 544 41.65 69.87 59.12
CA VAL A 544 40.43 69.08 59.10
C VAL A 544 40.71 67.70 58.48
N SER A 545 39.98 66.63 58.81
CA SER A 545 40.22 65.29 58.27
C SER A 545 40.29 65.32 56.74
N ALA A 546 41.16 64.49 56.13
CA ALA A 546 41.32 64.41 54.66
C ALA A 546 39.99 64.14 53.90
N GLU A 547 39.06 63.55 54.55
CA GLU A 547 37.72 63.28 54.02
C GLU A 547 36.83 64.53 53.93
N ALA A 548 36.89 65.43 54.97
CA ALA A 548 36.15 66.69 55.01
C ALA A 548 36.69 67.65 53.92
N SER A 549 38.04 67.68 53.68
CA SER A 549 38.67 68.54 52.65
C SER A 549 38.30 68.10 51.21
N VAL A 550 38.07 66.80 50.99
CA VAL A 550 37.60 66.27 49.66
C VAL A 550 36.12 66.61 49.44
N GLU A 551 35.33 66.58 50.51
CA GLU A 551 33.91 66.92 50.45
C GLU A 551 33.67 68.40 50.23
N GLU A 552 34.48 69.23 50.82
CA GLU A 552 34.49 70.71 50.62
C GLU A 552 34.90 71.10 49.19
N GLN A 553 35.95 70.46 48.64
CA GLN A 553 36.32 70.62 47.21
C GLN A 553 35.20 70.13 46.27
N ARG A 554 34.53 69.08 46.58
CA ARG A 554 33.35 68.56 45.83
C ARG A 554 32.19 69.56 45.82
N LYS A 555 32.00 70.24 46.94
CA LYS A 555 30.98 71.26 47.12
C LYS A 555 31.31 72.52 46.30
N VAL A 556 32.52 72.95 46.34
CA VAL A 556 33.02 74.12 45.54
C VAL A 556 32.94 73.84 44.05
N LEU A 557 33.32 72.63 43.58
CA LEU A 557 33.20 72.20 42.18
C LEU A 557 31.71 72.08 41.76
N SER A 558 30.80 71.63 42.64
CA SER A 558 29.36 71.56 42.36
C SER A 558 28.70 72.94 42.33
N GLU A 559 29.20 73.91 43.12
CA GLU A 559 28.63 75.26 43.20
C GLU A 559 29.18 76.22 42.11
N THR A 560 30.36 75.98 41.64
CA THR A 560 30.99 76.92 40.69
C THR A 560 30.92 76.55 39.22
N GLY A 561 30.51 75.33 38.92
CA GLY A 561 30.33 74.88 37.55
C GLY A 561 31.59 75.04 36.64
N LYS A 562 32.73 75.24 37.20
CA LYS A 562 34.00 75.39 36.48
C LYS A 562 34.81 74.13 36.66
N GLU A 563 34.88 73.38 35.55
CA GLU A 563 35.96 72.40 35.38
C GLU A 563 37.31 73.14 35.43
N ILE A 564 38.18 72.69 36.33
CA ILE A 564 39.58 73.11 36.34
C ILE A 564 40.37 72.12 35.50
#